data_ae8f1da4538db9772bb93fcfefda80f7
#
_entry.id   ae8f1da4538db9772bb93fcfefda80f7
#
_cell.length_a   1.000
_cell.length_b   1.000
_cell.length_c   1.000
_cell.angle_alpha   90.00
_cell.angle_beta   90.00
_cell.angle_gamma   90.00
#
_symmetry.space_group_name_H-M   'P 1'
#
loop_
_entity.id
_entity.type
_entity.pdbx_description
1 polymer ?
#
loop_
_entity_poly.entity_id
_entity_poly.type
_entity_poly.pdbx_seq_one_letter_code
_entity_poly.pdbx_strand_id
1 'polypeptide(L)'
;NINIQNKKASFKYHIQKKYIAGMVLTGLQIKLIRSKKVNIDYAYCSFDSNELFLYNVNFENSISNNKINTVKLLLNKRELNKIKKESMAPGLTIIPLKIFLSQNGFAKIQIGISKGKKNYDKRQSIKQREAKVKIGRIMKKN
;
A
#
# COMPACT_ATOMS: atom_id res chain seq x y z
N ASN A 1 -9.84 -2.44 15.38
CA ASN A 1 -9.08 -1.53 14.54
C ASN A 1 -8.57 -2.23 13.28
N ILE A 2 -8.97 -1.72 12.14
CA ILE A 2 -8.60 -2.30 10.86
C ILE A 2 -7.30 -1.66 10.38
N ASN A 3 -6.31 -2.50 10.10
CA ASN A 3 -5.02 -2.08 9.60
C ASN A 3 -4.49 -3.17 8.66
N ILE A 4 -4.81 -3.00 7.37
CA ILE A 4 -4.38 -3.94 6.33
C ILE A 4 -3.07 -3.42 5.76
N GLN A 5 -1.96 -4.10 6.04
CA GLN A 5 -0.63 -3.65 5.65
C GLN A 5 -0.13 -4.36 4.40
N ASN A 6 0.65 -3.64 3.62
CA ASN A 6 1.43 -4.21 2.53
C ASN A 6 2.71 -4.83 3.12
N LYS A 7 2.70 -6.14 3.29
CA LYS A 7 3.78 -6.86 3.96
C LYS A 7 5.09 -6.86 3.19
N LYS A 8 5.03 -6.60 1.88
CA LYS A 8 6.21 -6.64 1.00
C LYS A 8 6.81 -5.27 0.73
N ALA A 9 6.14 -4.18 1.13
CA ALA A 9 6.55 -2.83 0.79
C ALA A 9 7.96 -2.49 1.30
N SER A 10 8.25 -2.73 2.57
CA SER A 10 9.54 -2.42 3.17
C SER A 10 10.68 -3.30 2.62
N PHE A 11 10.36 -4.51 2.15
CA PHE A 11 11.34 -5.41 1.56
C PHE A 11 11.69 -5.05 0.13
N LYS A 12 10.68 -4.68 -0.68
CA LYS A 12 10.86 -4.43 -2.11
C LYS A 12 11.19 -2.98 -2.46
N TYR A 13 10.88 -2.03 -1.60
CA TYR A 13 10.93 -0.62 -1.93
C TYR A 13 11.56 0.23 -0.86
N HIS A 14 12.27 1.29 -1.30
CA HIS A 14 12.64 2.42 -0.46
C HIS A 14 11.53 3.47 -0.56
N ILE A 15 10.80 3.70 0.53
CA ILE A 15 9.69 4.63 0.56
C ILE A 15 10.23 6.03 0.83
N GLN A 16 10.00 6.96 -0.11
CA GLN A 16 10.53 8.32 -0.05
C GLN A 16 9.53 9.31 0.55
N LYS A 17 8.26 9.22 0.14
CA LYS A 17 7.21 10.10 0.62
C LYS A 17 5.91 9.34 0.80
N LYS A 18 5.12 9.74 1.79
CA LYS A 18 3.85 9.12 2.13
C LYS A 18 2.70 10.12 2.03
N TYR A 19 1.56 9.65 1.56
CA TYR A 19 0.32 10.42 1.45
C TYR A 19 -0.85 9.58 1.92
N ILE A 20 -1.92 10.24 2.36
CA ILE A 20 -3.16 9.57 2.74
C ILE A 20 -4.25 9.96 1.75
N ALA A 21 -4.93 8.98 1.20
CA ALA A 21 -6.00 9.17 0.22
C ALA A 21 -7.29 8.53 0.71
N GLY A 22 -8.43 9.06 0.24
CA GLY A 22 -9.70 8.38 0.35
C GLY A 22 -9.83 7.34 -0.75
N MET A 23 -10.84 6.48 -0.64
CA MET A 23 -11.10 5.40 -1.59
C MET A 23 -12.56 5.42 -2.01
N VAL A 24 -12.82 5.29 -3.32
CA VAL A 24 -14.16 5.09 -3.84
C VAL A 24 -14.45 3.59 -3.85
N LEU A 25 -15.30 3.13 -2.95
CA LEU A 25 -15.56 1.71 -2.73
C LEU A 25 -17.03 1.37 -2.90
N THR A 26 -17.28 0.15 -3.40
CA THR A 26 -18.64 -0.44 -3.35
C THR A 26 -18.94 -0.92 -1.94
N GLY A 27 -20.23 -1.19 -1.65
CA GLY A 27 -20.63 -1.74 -0.36
C GLY A 27 -19.96 -3.07 -0.06
N LEU A 28 -19.80 -3.94 -1.07
CA LEU A 28 -19.10 -5.22 -0.92
C LEU A 28 -17.64 -5.02 -0.57
N GLN A 29 -16.95 -4.09 -1.24
CA GLN A 29 -15.55 -3.80 -0.98
C GLN A 29 -15.33 -3.29 0.45
N ILE A 30 -16.21 -2.40 0.93
CA ILE A 30 -16.17 -1.91 2.32
C ILE A 30 -16.34 -3.06 3.31
N LYS A 31 -17.26 -3.96 3.05
CA LYS A 31 -17.48 -5.16 3.86
C LYS A 31 -16.24 -6.02 3.96
N LEU A 32 -15.58 -6.26 2.82
CA LEU A 32 -14.37 -7.07 2.76
C LEU A 32 -13.21 -6.42 3.50
N ILE A 33 -13.09 -5.10 3.43
CA ILE A 33 -12.07 -4.34 4.19
C ILE A 33 -12.33 -4.48 5.69
N ARG A 34 -13.57 -4.31 6.14
CA ARG A 34 -13.93 -4.43 7.55
C ARG A 34 -13.69 -5.85 8.07
N SER A 35 -13.82 -6.85 7.22
CA SER A 35 -13.56 -8.25 7.56
C SER A 35 -12.10 -8.66 7.37
N LYS A 36 -11.22 -7.73 6.99
CA LYS A 36 -9.80 -7.95 6.72
C LYS A 36 -9.55 -8.96 5.59
N LYS A 37 -10.47 -9.03 4.64
CA LYS A 37 -10.41 -9.95 3.49
C LYS A 37 -9.89 -9.25 2.23
N VAL A 38 -8.81 -8.49 2.39
CA VAL A 38 -8.20 -7.71 1.32
C VAL A 38 -6.68 -7.84 1.45
N ASN A 39 -6.01 -8.04 0.30
CA ASN A 39 -4.56 -8.11 0.23
C ASN A 39 -4.05 -7.06 -0.75
N ILE A 40 -3.09 -6.25 -0.32
CA ILE A 40 -2.49 -5.19 -1.13
C ILE A 40 -0.99 -5.41 -1.39
N ASP A 41 -0.46 -6.59 -1.13
CA ASP A 41 0.97 -6.88 -1.27
C ASP A 41 1.49 -6.69 -2.69
N TYR A 42 0.65 -6.89 -3.70
CA TYR A 42 1.01 -6.76 -5.11
C TYR A 42 0.32 -5.58 -5.79
N ALA A 43 -0.37 -4.76 -5.03
CA ALA A 43 -1.07 -3.60 -5.57
C ALA A 43 -0.09 -2.45 -5.85
N TYR A 44 -0.47 -1.60 -6.78
CA TYR A 44 0.29 -0.40 -7.11
C TYR A 44 -0.68 0.72 -7.51
N CYS A 45 -0.20 1.95 -7.48
CA CYS A 45 -0.99 3.10 -7.88
C CYS A 45 -0.43 3.68 -9.18
N SER A 46 -1.32 4.15 -10.05
CA SER A 46 -0.93 4.79 -11.30
C SER A 46 -1.95 5.86 -11.68
N PHE A 47 -1.49 6.85 -12.44
CA PHE A 47 -2.36 7.90 -12.97
C PHE A 47 -3.02 7.46 -14.26
N ASP A 48 -4.31 7.75 -14.39
CA ASP A 48 -5.06 7.62 -15.62
C ASP A 48 -5.90 8.88 -15.77
N SER A 49 -5.66 9.64 -16.86
CA SER A 49 -6.36 10.91 -17.15
C SER A 49 -6.34 11.90 -15.97
N ASN A 50 -5.17 12.05 -15.34
CA ASN A 50 -4.94 12.96 -14.20
C ASN A 50 -5.62 12.55 -12.89
N GLU A 51 -6.17 11.34 -12.82
CA GLU A 51 -6.73 10.74 -11.62
C GLU A 51 -5.84 9.59 -11.16
N LEU A 52 -5.79 9.36 -9.85
CA LEU A 52 -4.96 8.30 -9.27
C LEU A 52 -5.82 7.08 -8.95
N PHE A 53 -5.38 5.92 -9.41
CA PHE A 53 -6.07 4.65 -9.19
C PHE A 53 -5.16 3.64 -8.52
N LEU A 54 -5.76 2.80 -7.69
CA LEU A 54 -5.10 1.65 -7.09
C LEU A 54 -5.45 0.42 -7.92
N TYR A 55 -4.44 -0.26 -8.45
CA TYR A 55 -4.60 -1.44 -9.30
C TYR A 55 -4.14 -2.69 -8.57
N ASN A 56 -4.70 -3.81 -8.99
CA ASN A 56 -4.27 -5.13 -8.55
C ASN A 56 -4.50 -5.39 -7.06
N VAL A 57 -5.55 -4.81 -6.51
CA VAL A 57 -6.02 -5.10 -5.15
C VAL A 57 -6.67 -6.47 -5.17
N ASN A 58 -6.31 -7.34 -4.24
CA ASN A 58 -6.94 -8.66 -4.13
C ASN A 58 -8.02 -8.63 -3.05
N PHE A 59 -9.27 -8.56 -3.48
CA PHE A 59 -10.43 -8.72 -2.60
C PHE A 59 -10.81 -10.20 -2.56
N GLU A 60 -10.79 -10.80 -1.39
CA GLU A 60 -11.18 -12.20 -1.20
C GLU A 60 -12.63 -12.40 -1.64
N ASN A 61 -12.91 -13.55 -2.28
CA ASN A 61 -14.24 -13.89 -2.83
C ASN A 61 -14.68 -13.02 -4.02
N SER A 62 -13.81 -12.17 -4.56
CA SER A 62 -14.11 -11.48 -5.80
C SER A 62 -13.85 -12.46 -6.96
N ILE A 63 -14.85 -12.59 -7.83
CA ILE A 63 -14.66 -13.25 -9.12
C ILE A 63 -13.66 -12.38 -9.90
N SER A 64 -12.69 -13.00 -10.57
CA SER A 64 -11.62 -12.29 -11.27
C SER A 64 -12.19 -11.39 -12.37
N ASN A 65 -12.61 -10.20 -11.96
CA ASN A 65 -13.06 -9.14 -12.84
C ASN A 65 -12.14 -7.94 -12.60
N ASN A 66 -11.40 -7.52 -13.60
CA ASN A 66 -10.44 -6.42 -13.51
C ASN A 66 -11.03 -5.13 -12.96
N LYS A 67 -12.34 -4.90 -13.17
CA LYS A 67 -13.04 -3.72 -12.65
C LYS A 67 -13.18 -3.73 -11.13
N ILE A 68 -13.26 -4.92 -10.52
CA ILE A 68 -13.40 -5.06 -9.06
C ILE A 68 -12.07 -4.83 -8.36
N ASN A 69 -10.96 -5.08 -9.06
CA ASN A 69 -9.60 -4.99 -8.51
C ASN A 69 -8.97 -3.59 -8.69
N THR A 70 -9.73 -2.64 -9.21
CA THR A 70 -9.27 -1.27 -9.40
C THR A 70 -10.10 -0.32 -8.55
N VAL A 71 -9.44 0.54 -7.80
CA VAL A 71 -10.09 1.47 -6.88
C VAL A 71 -9.60 2.89 -7.18
N LYS A 72 -10.53 3.82 -7.36
CA LYS A 72 -10.19 5.23 -7.52
C LYS A 72 -9.81 5.81 -6.17
N LEU A 73 -8.70 6.54 -6.12
CA LEU A 73 -8.24 7.22 -4.91
C LEU A 73 -8.66 8.69 -4.94
N LEU A 74 -9.03 9.19 -3.76
CA LEU A 74 -9.50 10.56 -3.60
C LEU A 74 -8.46 11.39 -2.86
N LEU A 75 -7.95 12.40 -3.56
CA LEU A 75 -7.01 13.38 -3.04
C LEU A 75 -7.41 14.73 -3.56
N ASN A 76 -7.05 15.80 -2.83
CA ASN A 76 -7.30 17.14 -3.36
C ASN A 76 -6.37 17.39 -4.57
N LYS A 77 -6.74 18.40 -5.36
CA LYS A 77 -6.04 18.70 -6.62
C LYS A 77 -4.56 19.05 -6.39
N ARG A 78 -4.27 19.77 -5.31
CA ARG A 78 -2.90 20.14 -4.94
C ARG A 78 -2.05 18.90 -4.66
N GLU A 79 -2.58 17.95 -3.90
CA GLU A 79 -1.89 16.69 -3.59
C GLU A 79 -1.68 15.83 -4.83
N LEU A 80 -2.71 15.72 -5.68
CA LEU A 80 -2.60 14.96 -6.95
C LEU A 80 -1.49 15.52 -7.84
N ASN A 81 -1.43 16.85 -8.01
CA ASN A 81 -0.41 17.49 -8.81
C ASN A 81 0.99 17.26 -8.23
N LYS A 82 1.11 17.32 -6.92
CA LYS A 82 2.37 17.12 -6.22
C LYS A 82 2.86 15.67 -6.37
N ILE A 83 1.98 14.70 -6.18
CA ILE A 83 2.30 13.29 -6.34
C ILE A 83 2.71 12.99 -7.78
N LYS A 84 1.96 13.51 -8.75
CA LYS A 84 2.27 13.33 -10.17
C LYS A 84 3.67 13.85 -10.50
N LYS A 85 3.99 15.06 -10.04
CA LYS A 85 5.30 15.68 -10.27
C LYS A 85 6.43 14.88 -9.62
N GLU A 86 6.25 14.49 -8.35
CA GLU A 86 7.27 13.77 -7.59
C GLU A 86 7.50 12.35 -8.10
N SER A 87 6.48 11.71 -8.67
CA SER A 87 6.57 10.34 -9.17
C SER A 87 7.08 10.21 -10.61
N MET A 88 7.34 11.34 -11.29
CA MET A 88 7.81 11.33 -12.68
C MET A 88 9.27 10.88 -12.84
N ALA A 89 10.06 10.91 -11.80
CA ALA A 89 11.47 10.51 -11.87
C ALA A 89 11.59 9.03 -12.23
N PRO A 90 12.59 8.65 -13.06
CA PRO A 90 12.76 7.24 -13.46
C PRO A 90 12.97 6.32 -12.26
N GLY A 91 12.37 5.13 -12.32
CA GLY A 91 12.49 4.13 -11.27
C GLY A 91 11.58 4.33 -10.07
N LEU A 92 10.76 5.38 -10.06
CA LEU A 92 9.79 5.59 -8.99
C LEU A 92 8.43 4.99 -9.33
N THR A 93 7.78 4.46 -8.30
CA THR A 93 6.41 3.93 -8.39
C THR A 93 5.66 4.35 -7.13
N ILE A 94 4.34 4.36 -7.22
CA ILE A 94 3.46 4.65 -6.10
C ILE A 94 2.86 3.32 -5.64
N ILE A 95 3.07 2.96 -4.38
CA ILE A 95 2.56 1.71 -3.83
C ILE A 95 1.67 1.98 -2.62
N PRO A 96 0.66 1.13 -2.38
CA PRO A 96 -0.10 1.22 -1.14
C PRO A 96 0.73 0.65 0.01
N LEU A 97 0.65 1.30 1.16
CA LEU A 97 1.36 0.89 2.36
C LEU A 97 0.42 0.23 3.36
N LYS A 98 -0.76 0.81 3.56
CA LYS A 98 -1.78 0.25 4.45
C LYS A 98 -3.15 0.82 4.15
N ILE A 99 -4.18 0.03 4.45
CA ILE A 99 -5.58 0.48 4.46
C ILE A 99 -6.05 0.51 5.91
N PHE A 100 -6.71 1.58 6.30
CA PHE A 100 -7.22 1.76 7.66
C PHE A 100 -8.58 2.48 7.63
N LEU A 101 -9.29 2.45 8.74
CA LEU A 101 -10.52 3.21 8.88
C LEU A 101 -10.25 4.48 9.68
N SER A 102 -10.79 5.61 9.20
CA SER A 102 -10.74 6.86 9.94
C SER A 102 -11.66 6.81 11.16
N GLN A 103 -11.57 7.82 12.04
CA GLN A 103 -12.44 7.93 13.21
C GLN A 103 -13.92 7.92 12.83
N ASN A 104 -14.26 8.46 11.66
CA ASN A 104 -15.63 8.50 11.17
C ASN A 104 -16.06 7.24 10.41
N GLY A 105 -15.21 6.20 10.37
CA GLY A 105 -15.49 4.93 9.71
C GLY A 105 -15.25 4.90 8.21
N PHE A 106 -14.66 5.94 7.65
CA PHE A 106 -14.30 5.96 6.22
C PHE A 106 -13.00 5.20 5.96
N ALA A 107 -12.99 4.41 4.90
CA ALA A 107 -11.79 3.72 4.48
C ALA A 107 -10.77 4.71 3.89
N LYS A 108 -9.56 4.67 4.41
CA LYS A 108 -8.44 5.47 3.97
C LYS A 108 -7.27 4.56 3.60
N ILE A 109 -6.43 5.03 2.70
CA ILE A 109 -5.25 4.29 2.29
C ILE A 109 -4.02 5.21 2.40
N GLN A 110 -2.95 4.67 2.99
CA GLN A 110 -1.66 5.33 2.96
C GLN A 110 -0.89 4.80 1.75
N ILE A 111 -0.43 5.71 0.91
CA ILE A 111 0.37 5.38 -0.27
C ILE A 111 1.75 6.01 -0.13
N GLY A 112 2.72 5.43 -0.84
CA GLY A 112 4.09 5.93 -0.79
C GLY A 112 4.72 6.00 -2.17
N ILE A 113 5.40 7.12 -2.44
CA ILE A 113 6.27 7.24 -3.61
C ILE A 113 7.55 6.51 -3.26
N SER A 114 7.90 5.50 -4.05
CA SER A 114 8.90 4.52 -3.66
C SER A 114 9.80 4.15 -4.83
N LYS A 115 11.03 3.77 -4.51
CA LYS A 115 12.02 3.27 -5.46
C LYS A 115 12.25 1.78 -5.20
N GLY A 116 12.25 0.97 -6.25
CA GLY A 116 12.52 -0.46 -6.11
C GLY A 116 13.91 -0.71 -5.57
N LYS A 117 14.03 -1.62 -4.61
CA LYS A 117 15.32 -2.02 -4.03
C LYS A 117 16.08 -2.92 -5.00
N LYS A 118 17.39 -2.69 -5.12
CA LYS A 118 18.30 -3.60 -5.82
C LYS A 118 18.49 -4.87 -4.99
N ASN A 119 19.00 -5.93 -5.61
CA ASN A 119 19.21 -7.21 -4.92
C ASN A 119 20.05 -7.07 -3.65
N TYR A 120 21.05 -6.21 -3.67
CA TYR A 120 21.88 -5.93 -2.50
C TYR A 120 21.05 -5.38 -1.34
N ASP A 121 20.21 -4.39 -1.61
CA ASP A 121 19.33 -3.77 -0.58
C ASP A 121 18.35 -4.79 0.02
N LYS A 122 17.83 -5.69 -0.80
CA LYS A 122 16.93 -6.75 -0.36
C LYS A 122 17.64 -7.72 0.60
N ARG A 123 18.89 -8.08 0.31
CA ARG A 123 19.68 -8.94 1.20
C ARG A 123 19.90 -8.28 2.55
N GLN A 124 20.23 -6.99 2.58
CA GLN A 124 20.39 -6.26 3.83
C GLN A 124 19.10 -6.21 4.64
N SER A 125 17.96 -6.03 4.00
CA SER A 125 16.65 -6.03 4.66
C SER A 125 16.36 -7.38 5.32
N ILE A 126 16.69 -8.48 4.65
CA ILE A 126 16.54 -9.83 5.19
C ILE A 126 17.43 -10.03 6.42
N LYS A 127 18.69 -9.64 6.33
CA LYS A 127 19.64 -9.76 7.45
C LYS A 127 19.18 -8.98 8.69
N GLN A 128 18.70 -7.76 8.50
CA GLN A 128 18.17 -6.94 9.59
C GLN A 128 16.96 -7.60 10.25
N ARG A 129 16.06 -8.17 9.45
CA ARG A 129 14.87 -8.87 9.96
C ARG A 129 15.26 -10.10 10.78
N GLU A 130 16.19 -10.90 10.30
CA GLU A 130 16.70 -12.09 11.00
C GLU A 130 17.37 -11.72 12.32
N ALA A 131 18.17 -10.66 12.34
CA ALA A 131 18.81 -10.16 13.56
C ALA A 131 17.78 -9.74 14.60
N LYS A 132 16.73 -9.04 14.22
CA LYS A 132 15.65 -8.64 15.13
C LYS A 132 14.92 -9.83 15.72
N VAL A 133 14.63 -10.84 14.93
CA VAL A 133 13.98 -12.07 15.39
C VAL A 133 14.86 -12.79 16.39
N LYS A 134 16.15 -12.89 16.12
CA LYS A 134 17.13 -13.54 17.01
C LYS A 134 17.20 -12.86 18.37
N ILE A 135 17.30 -11.53 18.38
CA ILE A 135 17.33 -10.72 19.62
C ILE A 135 16.03 -10.92 20.41
N GLY A 136 14.89 -10.90 19.74
CA GLY A 136 13.60 -11.12 20.38
C GLY A 136 13.48 -12.49 21.04
N ARG A 137 14.01 -13.54 20.42
CA ARG A 137 14.02 -14.89 20.99
C ARG A 137 14.90 -14.99 22.21
N ILE A 138 16.06 -14.35 22.21
CA ILE A 138 16.98 -14.33 23.36
C ILE A 138 16.33 -13.61 24.53
N MET A 139 15.69 -12.47 24.29
CA MET A 139 15.01 -11.71 25.34
C MET A 139 13.84 -12.46 25.96
N LYS A 140 13.11 -13.26 25.19
CA LYS A 140 11.96 -14.04 25.68
C LYS A 140 12.37 -15.23 26.55
N LYS A 141 13.61 -15.71 26.45
CA LYS A 141 14.11 -16.84 27.24
C LYS A 141 14.62 -16.42 28.63
N ASN A 142 14.75 -15.15 28.87
CA ASN A 142 15.16 -14.59 30.15
C ASN A 142 13.96 -14.01 30.89
#